data_9e567282bb2f53e0ff120b8fa8f3bdf0
#
_entry.id   9e567282bb2f53e0ff120b8fa8f3bdf0
#
_cell.length_a   1.000
_cell.length_b   1.000
_cell.length_c   1.000
_cell.angle_alpha   90.00
_cell.angle_beta   90.00
_cell.angle_gamma   90.00
#
_symmetry.space_group_name_H-M   'P 1'
#
loop_
_entity.id
_entity.type
_entity.pdbx_description
1 polymer ?
#
loop_
_entity_poly.entity_id
_entity_poly.type
_entity_poly.pdbx_seq_one_letter_code
_entity_poly.pdbx_strand_id
1 'polypeptide(L)'
;NKRLPRNITEDEIKGEEDRIVDLCEKVQHVSKLMTDLKIKRTDDIEELKRVVPQKLDEKRVRFYKNLVHNTQSDFDTYIKNTLIEQDNIDLKKMRGYISISLHLLELTLWLTHFYERHEDEIRHGESNRRISKMVDKSELLDKTINFGFYYSLYFIQEGKQLARKNLQRFSKTVHAELPIPKPLGFHARPSTY
;
A
#
# COMPACT_ATOMS: atom_id res chain seq x y z
N ASN A 1 -11.13 -21.10 19.28
CA ASN A 1 -10.52 -22.27 18.65
C ASN A 1 -9.05 -22.33 19.04
N LYS A 2 -8.72 -23.10 20.09
CA LYS A 2 -7.31 -23.43 20.37
C LYS A 2 -6.88 -24.46 19.32
N ARG A 3 -5.94 -24.08 18.44
CA ARG A 3 -5.27 -25.04 17.57
C ARG A 3 -4.37 -25.93 18.43
N LEU A 4 -4.32 -27.22 18.08
CA LEU A 4 -3.36 -28.15 18.67
C LEU A 4 -1.94 -27.65 18.38
N PRO A 5 -0.99 -27.79 19.34
CA PRO A 5 0.41 -27.48 19.11
C PRO A 5 0.89 -28.29 17.90
N ARG A 6 1.43 -27.62 16.88
CA ARG A 6 2.15 -28.26 15.80
C ARG A 6 3.56 -28.54 16.28
N ASN A 7 4.07 -29.72 16.00
CA ASN A 7 5.51 -29.94 16.02
C ASN A 7 6.09 -29.20 14.81
N ILE A 8 6.57 -27.98 15.05
CA ILE A 8 7.13 -27.12 14.00
C ILE A 8 8.63 -27.43 13.93
N THR A 9 9.09 -27.76 12.73
CA THR A 9 10.51 -28.01 12.46
C THR A 9 11.27 -26.70 12.27
N GLU A 10 12.60 -26.70 12.44
CA GLU A 10 13.45 -25.50 12.17
C GLU A 10 13.31 -25.02 10.72
N ASP A 11 13.12 -25.92 9.76
CA ASP A 11 12.91 -25.57 8.35
C ASP A 11 11.55 -24.85 8.11
N GLU A 12 10.51 -25.23 8.86
CA GLU A 12 9.21 -24.52 8.78
C GLU A 12 9.31 -23.10 9.35
N ILE A 13 10.04 -22.89 10.46
CA ILE A 13 10.28 -21.57 11.04
C ILE A 13 11.08 -20.70 10.06
N LYS A 14 12.12 -21.24 9.44
CA LYS A 14 12.90 -20.54 8.44
C LYS A 14 12.08 -20.13 7.22
N GLY A 15 11.15 -21.00 6.79
CA GLY A 15 10.20 -20.67 5.72
C GLY A 15 9.23 -19.55 6.12
N GLU A 16 8.81 -19.45 7.39
CA GLU A 16 7.99 -18.36 7.90
C GLU A 16 8.75 -17.03 7.90
N GLU A 17 10.03 -17.01 8.31
CA GLU A 17 10.88 -15.81 8.29
C GLU A 17 11.06 -15.27 6.87
N ASP A 18 11.37 -16.12 5.90
CA ASP A 18 11.53 -15.72 4.50
C ASP A 18 10.23 -15.10 3.95
N ARG A 19 9.06 -15.63 4.31
CA ARG A 19 7.75 -15.05 3.92
C ARG A 19 7.46 -13.72 4.59
N ILE A 20 7.91 -13.50 5.82
CA ILE A 20 7.82 -12.21 6.50
C ILE A 20 8.67 -11.18 5.77
N VAL A 21 9.88 -11.55 5.35
CA VAL A 21 10.76 -10.68 4.57
C VAL A 21 10.08 -10.29 3.25
N ASP A 22 9.61 -11.25 2.47
CA ASP A 22 8.89 -11.00 1.20
C ASP A 22 7.69 -10.06 1.39
N LEU A 23 6.89 -10.27 2.45
CA LEU A 23 5.77 -9.42 2.76
C LEU A 23 6.19 -7.99 3.09
N CYS A 24 7.23 -7.83 3.91
CA CYS A 24 7.76 -6.54 4.30
C CYS A 24 8.27 -5.74 3.08
N GLU A 25 8.91 -6.41 2.13
CA GLU A 25 9.33 -5.83 0.86
C GLU A 25 8.13 -5.38 0.02
N LYS A 26 7.07 -6.18 -0.08
CA LYS A 26 5.83 -5.80 -0.76
C LYS A 26 5.19 -4.56 -0.14
N VAL A 27 5.10 -4.48 1.18
CA VAL A 27 4.57 -3.28 1.88
C VAL A 27 5.40 -2.05 1.55
N GLN A 28 6.74 -2.15 1.56
CA GLN A 28 7.61 -1.05 1.21
C GLN A 28 7.42 -0.62 -0.25
N HIS A 29 7.32 -1.58 -1.16
CA HIS A 29 7.11 -1.32 -2.58
C HIS A 29 5.80 -0.59 -2.84
N VAL A 30 4.69 -1.08 -2.29
CA VAL A 30 3.37 -0.42 -2.43
C VAL A 30 3.40 0.98 -1.85
N SER A 31 3.96 1.15 -0.65
CA SER A 31 4.10 2.47 -0.02
C SER A 31 4.90 3.44 -0.89
N LYS A 32 5.99 2.98 -1.51
CA LYS A 32 6.80 3.79 -2.44
C LYS A 32 5.97 4.23 -3.65
N LEU A 33 5.32 3.28 -4.34
CA LEU A 33 4.53 3.58 -5.53
C LEU A 33 3.42 4.59 -5.25
N MET A 34 2.71 4.47 -4.12
CA MET A 34 1.67 5.43 -3.74
C MET A 34 2.25 6.80 -3.38
N THR A 35 3.41 6.85 -2.73
CA THR A 35 4.10 8.10 -2.38
C THR A 35 4.58 8.86 -3.63
N ASP A 36 5.03 8.13 -4.65
CA ASP A 36 5.56 8.69 -5.90
C ASP A 36 4.50 9.43 -6.73
N LEU A 37 3.21 9.24 -6.45
CA LEU A 37 2.12 10.05 -7.03
C LEU A 37 2.16 11.50 -6.57
N LYS A 38 2.81 11.79 -5.45
CA LYS A 38 2.96 13.15 -4.87
C LYS A 38 1.62 13.87 -4.69
N ILE A 39 0.57 13.12 -4.35
CA ILE A 39 -0.74 13.67 -4.04
C ILE A 39 -0.72 14.14 -2.58
N LYS A 40 -1.09 15.40 -2.37
CA LYS A 40 -1.17 16.02 -1.05
C LYS A 40 -2.61 16.43 -0.77
N ARG A 41 -2.94 16.63 0.51
CA ARG A 41 -4.19 17.27 0.89
C ARG A 41 -4.20 18.72 0.44
N THR A 42 -5.34 19.17 -0.05
CA THR A 42 -5.56 20.54 -0.46
C THR A 42 -7.04 20.90 -0.33
N ASP A 43 -7.32 22.15 0.04
CA ASP A 43 -8.70 22.70 0.07
C ASP A 43 -9.00 23.44 -1.24
N ASP A 44 -8.03 23.54 -2.16
CA ASP A 44 -8.19 24.15 -3.47
C ASP A 44 -8.92 23.19 -4.42
N ILE A 45 -10.15 23.54 -4.76
CA ILE A 45 -11.02 22.73 -5.64
C ILE A 45 -10.42 22.57 -7.05
N GLU A 46 -9.71 23.54 -7.56
CA GLU A 46 -9.08 23.45 -8.88
C GLU A 46 -7.89 22.50 -8.87
N GLU A 47 -7.17 22.40 -7.75
CA GLU A 47 -6.15 21.39 -7.57
C GLU A 47 -6.76 19.99 -7.45
N LEU A 48 -7.86 19.84 -6.69
CA LEU A 48 -8.58 18.57 -6.59
C LEU A 48 -9.03 18.06 -7.97
N LYS A 49 -9.59 18.94 -8.81
CA LYS A 49 -9.98 18.63 -10.20
C LYS A 49 -8.80 18.25 -11.10
N ARG A 50 -7.60 18.76 -10.81
CA ARG A 50 -6.39 18.35 -11.56
C ARG A 50 -5.87 16.99 -11.11
N VAL A 51 -6.09 16.63 -9.84
CA VAL A 51 -5.66 15.32 -9.34
C VAL A 51 -6.54 14.20 -9.91
N VAL A 52 -7.86 14.38 -9.92
CA VAL A 52 -8.81 13.41 -10.49
C VAL A 52 -9.35 13.99 -11.80
N PRO A 53 -9.22 13.30 -12.95
CA PRO A 53 -8.66 11.95 -13.14
C PRO A 53 -7.17 11.91 -13.51
N GLN A 54 -6.47 13.04 -13.65
CA GLN A 54 -5.13 13.07 -14.29
C GLN A 54 -4.07 12.23 -13.53
N LYS A 55 -4.03 12.35 -12.19
CA LYS A 55 -3.10 11.60 -11.35
C LYS A 55 -3.74 10.39 -10.69
N LEU A 56 -5.03 10.45 -10.41
CA LEU A 56 -5.79 9.46 -9.66
C LEU A 56 -7.08 9.15 -10.40
N ASP A 57 -7.01 8.31 -11.44
CA ASP A 57 -8.14 7.78 -12.17
C ASP A 57 -8.61 6.42 -11.58
N GLU A 58 -9.81 5.96 -11.96
CA GLU A 58 -10.36 4.66 -11.54
C GLU A 58 -9.37 3.52 -11.76
N LYS A 59 -8.68 3.50 -12.90
CA LYS A 59 -7.73 2.44 -13.26
C LYS A 59 -6.53 2.41 -12.32
N ARG A 60 -5.97 3.57 -11.98
CA ARG A 60 -4.84 3.67 -11.04
C ARG A 60 -5.25 3.32 -9.62
N VAL A 61 -6.40 3.80 -9.14
CA VAL A 61 -6.91 3.42 -7.82
C VAL A 61 -7.13 1.92 -7.74
N ARG A 62 -7.73 1.31 -8.77
CA ARG A 62 -7.89 -0.15 -8.88
C ARG A 62 -6.57 -0.90 -8.83
N PHE A 63 -5.56 -0.39 -9.50
CA PHE A 63 -4.21 -0.95 -9.46
C PHE A 63 -3.64 -0.95 -8.02
N TYR A 64 -3.66 0.18 -7.32
CA TYR A 64 -3.16 0.26 -5.95
C TYR A 64 -3.99 -0.59 -4.98
N LYS A 65 -5.31 -0.57 -5.11
CA LYS A 65 -6.21 -1.43 -4.34
C LYS A 65 -5.85 -2.90 -4.51
N ASN A 66 -5.57 -3.36 -5.73
CA ASN A 66 -5.20 -4.75 -5.99
C ASN A 66 -3.81 -5.09 -5.40
N LEU A 67 -2.83 -4.18 -5.46
CA LEU A 67 -1.52 -4.39 -4.82
C LEU A 67 -1.66 -4.57 -3.29
N VAL A 68 -2.44 -3.70 -2.64
CA VAL A 68 -2.67 -3.79 -1.19
C VAL A 68 -3.47 -5.04 -0.84
N HIS A 69 -4.47 -5.40 -1.65
CA HIS A 69 -5.25 -6.63 -1.48
C HIS A 69 -4.37 -7.88 -1.56
N ASN A 70 -3.49 -7.96 -2.58
CA ASN A 70 -2.57 -9.09 -2.71
C ASN A 70 -1.63 -9.18 -1.51
N THR A 71 -1.11 -8.04 -1.03
CA THR A 71 -0.27 -7.98 0.17
C THR A 71 -1.02 -8.47 1.42
N GLN A 72 -2.29 -8.10 1.57
CA GLN A 72 -3.13 -8.62 2.67
C GLN A 72 -3.41 -10.11 2.53
N SER A 73 -3.70 -10.58 1.33
CA SER A 73 -3.94 -12.00 1.05
C SER A 73 -2.72 -12.84 1.39
N ASP A 74 -1.52 -12.38 1.03
CA ASP A 74 -0.27 -13.08 1.38
C ASP A 74 -0.07 -13.12 2.90
N PHE A 75 -0.35 -12.02 3.61
CA PHE A 75 -0.30 -12.02 5.07
C PHE A 75 -1.27 -13.05 5.67
N ASP A 76 -2.53 -13.02 5.23
CA ASP A 76 -3.56 -13.90 5.76
C ASP A 76 -3.32 -15.37 5.43
N THR A 77 -2.64 -15.65 4.31
CA THR A 77 -2.34 -17.01 3.86
C THR A 77 -1.12 -17.59 4.57
N TYR A 78 -0.05 -16.83 4.69
CA TYR A 78 1.27 -17.37 5.04
C TYR A 78 1.74 -16.99 6.46
N ILE A 79 1.28 -15.88 7.02
CA ILE A 79 1.80 -15.33 8.27
C ILE A 79 0.80 -15.39 9.41
N LYS A 80 -0.48 -15.14 9.10
CA LYS A 80 -1.54 -15.13 10.09
C LYS A 80 -1.63 -16.45 10.87
N ASN A 81 -1.68 -16.34 12.18
CA ASN A 81 -1.72 -17.45 13.13
C ASN A 81 -0.46 -18.32 13.19
N THR A 82 0.67 -17.88 12.63
CA THR A 82 1.97 -18.50 12.88
C THR A 82 2.46 -18.18 14.29
N LEU A 83 3.43 -18.94 14.79
CA LEU A 83 4.03 -18.64 16.09
C LEU A 83 4.74 -17.31 16.11
N ILE A 84 5.45 -16.98 15.00
CA ILE A 84 6.14 -15.68 14.89
C ILE A 84 5.15 -14.53 14.95
N GLU A 85 4.00 -14.63 14.28
CA GLU A 85 2.97 -13.59 14.32
C GLU A 85 2.34 -13.45 15.71
N GLN A 86 2.12 -14.57 16.41
CA GLN A 86 1.53 -14.54 17.74
C GLN A 86 2.38 -13.76 18.75
N ASP A 87 3.69 -13.86 18.66
CA ASP A 87 4.66 -13.20 19.56
C ASP A 87 5.15 -11.83 19.03
N ASN A 88 4.71 -11.42 17.84
CA ASN A 88 5.14 -10.19 17.21
C ASN A 88 3.99 -9.19 17.02
N ILE A 89 3.88 -8.25 17.97
CA ILE A 89 2.85 -7.19 17.93
C ILE A 89 2.98 -6.27 16.72
N ASP A 90 4.20 -6.07 16.19
CA ASP A 90 4.43 -5.21 15.03
C ASP A 90 3.86 -5.85 13.75
N LEU A 91 3.92 -7.18 13.61
CA LEU A 91 3.25 -7.89 12.50
C LEU A 91 1.73 -7.75 12.59
N LYS A 92 1.14 -7.89 13.78
CA LYS A 92 -0.32 -7.70 13.97
C LYS A 92 -0.77 -6.30 13.61
N LYS A 93 -0.02 -5.28 14.08
CA LYS A 93 -0.30 -3.87 13.74
C LYS A 93 -0.13 -3.61 12.25
N MET A 94 0.92 -4.15 11.61
CA MET A 94 1.15 -4.01 10.18
C MET A 94 -0.01 -4.57 9.37
N ARG A 95 -0.54 -5.75 9.75
CA ARG A 95 -1.76 -6.31 9.14
C ARG A 95 -2.95 -5.35 9.25
N GLY A 96 -3.14 -4.74 10.42
CA GLY A 96 -4.20 -3.74 10.63
C GLY A 96 -4.05 -2.55 9.68
N TYR A 97 -2.86 -2.01 9.52
CA TYR A 97 -2.59 -0.89 8.61
C TYR A 97 -2.81 -1.25 7.15
N ILE A 98 -2.40 -2.45 6.71
CA ILE A 98 -2.68 -2.96 5.36
C ILE A 98 -4.20 -3.04 5.14
N SER A 99 -4.94 -3.60 6.10
CA SER A 99 -6.40 -3.76 6.01
C SER A 99 -7.13 -2.40 5.93
N ILE A 100 -6.77 -1.45 6.78
CA ILE A 100 -7.37 -0.10 6.75
C ILE A 100 -7.07 0.58 5.39
N SER A 101 -5.82 0.48 4.91
CA SER A 101 -5.44 1.03 3.61
C SER A 101 -6.25 0.42 2.47
N LEU A 102 -6.51 -0.90 2.51
CA LEU A 102 -7.33 -1.58 1.51
C LEU A 102 -8.75 -1.03 1.47
N HIS A 103 -9.42 -0.92 2.62
CA HIS A 103 -10.79 -0.43 2.68
C HIS A 103 -10.90 1.04 2.24
N LEU A 104 -9.92 1.87 2.57
CA LEU A 104 -9.87 3.26 2.11
C LEU A 104 -9.62 3.37 0.61
N LEU A 105 -8.79 2.50 0.02
CA LEU A 105 -8.62 2.44 -1.43
C LEU A 105 -9.88 1.92 -2.13
N GLU A 106 -10.63 1.02 -1.51
CA GLU A 106 -11.91 0.57 -2.04
C GLU A 106 -12.95 1.70 -2.05
N LEU A 107 -13.05 2.47 -0.96
CA LEU A 107 -13.84 3.69 -0.92
C LEU A 107 -13.40 4.68 -2.02
N THR A 108 -12.09 4.95 -2.10
CA THR A 108 -11.53 5.85 -3.12
C THR A 108 -11.88 5.39 -4.53
N LEU A 109 -11.82 4.08 -4.79
CA LEU A 109 -12.17 3.50 -6.09
C LEU A 109 -13.62 3.81 -6.48
N TRP A 110 -14.56 3.60 -5.56
CA TRP A 110 -15.97 3.86 -5.85
C TRP A 110 -16.28 5.34 -6.02
N LEU A 111 -15.67 6.22 -5.23
CA LEU A 111 -15.81 7.66 -5.36
C LEU A 111 -15.22 8.16 -6.70
N THR A 112 -14.03 7.67 -7.08
CA THR A 112 -13.41 8.01 -8.37
C THR A 112 -14.24 7.50 -9.55
N HIS A 113 -14.71 6.24 -9.48
CA HIS A 113 -15.60 5.66 -10.47
C HIS A 113 -16.86 6.50 -10.65
N PHE A 114 -17.50 6.90 -9.53
CA PHE A 114 -18.70 7.73 -9.58
C PHE A 114 -18.40 9.08 -10.24
N TYR A 115 -17.30 9.75 -9.86
CA TYR A 115 -16.91 11.02 -10.43
C TYR A 115 -16.70 10.92 -11.94
N GLU A 116 -15.89 9.99 -12.42
CA GLU A 116 -15.58 9.83 -13.84
C GLU A 116 -16.81 9.46 -14.69
N ARG A 117 -17.72 8.67 -14.14
CA ARG A 117 -18.95 8.27 -14.87
C ARG A 117 -19.97 9.37 -15.01
N HIS A 118 -19.96 10.34 -14.09
CA HIS A 118 -20.97 11.37 -14.02
C HIS A 118 -20.42 12.78 -14.28
N GLU A 119 -19.16 12.92 -14.70
CA GLU A 119 -18.58 14.21 -15.08
C GLU A 119 -18.92 14.60 -16.53
N ASP A 120 -19.08 13.63 -17.43
CA ASP A 120 -19.30 13.86 -18.85
C ASP A 120 -20.75 14.26 -19.13
N GLU A 121 -21.01 15.59 -19.23
CA GLU A 121 -22.31 16.15 -19.56
C GLU A 121 -22.82 15.72 -20.94
N ILE A 122 -21.93 15.40 -21.87
CA ILE A 122 -22.26 15.07 -23.26
C ILE A 122 -22.92 13.69 -23.35
N ARG A 123 -22.50 12.75 -22.51
CA ARG A 123 -23.02 11.38 -22.53
C ARG A 123 -24.29 11.17 -21.73
N HIS A 124 -24.56 12.00 -20.71
CA HIS A 124 -25.58 11.72 -19.71
C HIS A 124 -26.52 12.90 -19.40
N GLY A 125 -26.56 13.91 -20.20
CA GLY A 125 -27.35 15.15 -20.16
C GLY A 125 -28.32 15.34 -18.99
N GLU A 126 -29.52 14.72 -19.06
CA GLU A 126 -30.54 14.87 -18.02
C GLU A 126 -30.23 14.11 -16.72
N SER A 127 -29.64 12.92 -16.82
CA SER A 127 -29.27 12.13 -15.66
C SER A 127 -28.15 12.81 -14.85
N ASN A 128 -27.20 13.42 -15.53
CA ASN A 128 -26.12 14.20 -14.88
C ASN A 128 -26.67 15.43 -14.16
N ARG A 129 -27.63 16.13 -14.77
CA ARG A 129 -28.27 17.28 -14.16
C ARG A 129 -29.07 16.93 -12.90
N ARG A 130 -29.66 15.74 -12.85
CA ARG A 130 -30.37 15.24 -11.67
C ARG A 130 -29.37 14.81 -10.58
N ILE A 131 -28.31 14.09 -10.93
CA ILE A 131 -27.28 13.62 -9.99
C ILE A 131 -26.50 14.80 -9.40
N SER A 132 -26.15 15.80 -10.20
CA SER A 132 -25.45 17.01 -9.72
C SER A 132 -26.26 17.85 -8.72
N LYS A 133 -27.59 17.65 -8.65
CA LYS A 133 -28.44 18.24 -7.61
C LYS A 133 -28.42 17.44 -6.30
N MET A 134 -28.04 16.17 -6.36
CA MET A 134 -28.06 15.26 -5.22
C MET A 134 -26.67 15.09 -4.57
N VAL A 135 -25.61 15.24 -5.36
CA VAL A 135 -24.22 15.02 -4.92
C VAL A 135 -23.38 16.23 -5.30
N ASP A 136 -22.77 16.85 -4.30
CA ASP A 136 -21.78 17.91 -4.52
C ASP A 136 -20.48 17.31 -5.02
N LYS A 137 -20.10 17.65 -6.25
CA LYS A 137 -18.86 17.18 -6.88
C LYS A 137 -17.61 17.64 -6.14
N SER A 138 -17.65 18.81 -5.52
CA SER A 138 -16.51 19.34 -4.74
C SER A 138 -16.32 18.52 -3.47
N GLU A 139 -17.39 18.18 -2.77
CA GLU A 139 -17.34 17.30 -1.62
C GLU A 139 -16.90 15.89 -2.01
N LEU A 140 -17.36 15.38 -3.15
CA LEU A 140 -16.94 14.08 -3.66
C LEU A 140 -15.44 14.02 -3.90
N LEU A 141 -14.85 15.03 -4.54
CA LEU A 141 -13.42 15.14 -4.78
C LEU A 141 -12.63 15.28 -3.47
N ASP A 142 -13.13 16.10 -2.55
CA ASP A 142 -12.53 16.23 -1.21
C ASP A 142 -12.46 14.87 -0.51
N LYS A 143 -13.58 14.14 -0.43
CA LYS A 143 -13.60 12.81 0.20
C LYS A 143 -12.73 11.80 -0.53
N THR A 144 -12.65 11.87 -1.85
CA THR A 144 -11.79 10.98 -2.64
C THR A 144 -10.32 11.18 -2.31
N ILE A 145 -9.85 12.43 -2.28
CA ILE A 145 -8.43 12.77 -2.16
C ILE A 145 -8.04 12.94 -0.70
N ASN A 146 -8.70 13.84 0.02
CA ASN A 146 -8.30 14.26 1.36
C ASN A 146 -8.66 13.25 2.45
N PHE A 147 -9.61 12.35 2.19
CA PHE A 147 -9.98 11.29 3.10
C PHE A 147 -9.54 9.92 2.55
N GLY A 148 -10.11 9.45 1.47
CA GLY A 148 -9.89 8.09 0.99
C GLY A 148 -8.43 7.81 0.65
N PHE A 149 -7.88 8.52 -0.34
CA PHE A 149 -6.52 8.29 -0.80
C PHE A 149 -5.47 8.72 0.23
N TYR A 150 -5.63 9.91 0.83
CA TYR A 150 -4.65 10.43 1.80
C TYR A 150 -4.48 9.50 3.01
N TYR A 151 -5.56 9.08 3.66
CA TYR A 151 -5.46 8.20 4.80
C TYR A 151 -5.05 6.77 4.42
N SER A 152 -5.41 6.29 3.22
CA SER A 152 -4.85 5.03 2.71
C SER A 152 -3.33 5.11 2.61
N LEU A 153 -2.78 6.20 2.03
CA LEU A 153 -1.34 6.43 1.96
C LEU A 153 -0.72 6.55 3.36
N TYR A 154 -1.36 7.29 4.27
CA TYR A 154 -0.90 7.44 5.64
C TYR A 154 -0.73 6.07 6.34
N PHE A 155 -1.76 5.23 6.31
CA PHE A 155 -1.71 3.93 6.98
C PHE A 155 -0.73 2.96 6.33
N ILE A 156 -0.58 2.97 5.00
CA ILE A 156 0.43 2.12 4.36
C ILE A 156 1.86 2.60 4.68
N GLN A 157 2.08 3.90 4.91
CA GLN A 157 3.35 4.44 5.37
C GLN A 157 3.65 4.03 6.82
N GLU A 158 2.66 4.00 7.70
CA GLU A 158 2.80 3.44 9.07
C GLU A 158 3.15 1.94 8.99
N GLY A 159 2.48 1.19 8.12
CA GLY A 159 2.82 -0.21 7.82
C GLY A 159 4.26 -0.38 7.34
N LYS A 160 4.75 0.52 6.49
CA LYS A 160 6.16 0.52 6.02
C LYS A 160 7.17 0.70 7.15
N GLN A 161 6.86 1.52 8.18
CA GLN A 161 7.77 1.66 9.32
C GLN A 161 7.90 0.34 10.09
N LEU A 162 6.79 -0.37 10.28
CA LEU A 162 6.79 -1.69 10.91
C LEU A 162 7.47 -2.75 10.03
N ALA A 163 7.26 -2.69 8.71
CA ALA A 163 7.94 -3.55 7.76
C ALA A 163 9.48 -3.40 7.83
N ARG A 164 9.98 -2.16 7.94
CA ARG A 164 11.42 -1.92 8.12
C ARG A 164 11.98 -2.56 9.38
N LYS A 165 11.27 -2.45 10.51
CA LYS A 165 11.70 -3.08 11.77
C LYS A 165 11.74 -4.60 11.65
N ASN A 166 10.72 -5.19 11.02
CA ASN A 166 10.68 -6.64 10.81
C ASN A 166 11.77 -7.11 9.83
N LEU A 167 12.08 -6.34 8.77
CA LEU A 167 13.22 -6.65 7.91
C LEU A 167 14.53 -6.68 8.67
N GLN A 168 14.79 -5.70 9.53
CA GLN A 168 16.01 -5.69 10.37
C GLN A 168 16.09 -6.91 11.28
N ARG A 169 14.94 -7.42 11.74
CA ARG A 169 14.88 -8.59 12.62
C ARG A 169 15.06 -9.92 11.89
N PHE A 170 14.47 -10.05 10.70
CA PHE A 170 14.39 -11.34 9.98
C PHE A 170 15.29 -11.43 8.75
N SER A 171 15.83 -10.31 8.24
CA SER A 171 16.78 -10.37 7.14
C SER A 171 18.11 -10.99 7.59
N LYS A 172 18.60 -11.93 6.82
CA LYS A 172 19.94 -12.50 7.02
C LYS A 172 20.98 -11.47 6.58
N THR A 173 21.78 -10.99 7.52
CA THR A 173 22.92 -10.14 7.20
C THR A 173 24.07 -11.01 6.75
N VAL A 174 24.48 -10.87 5.48
CA VAL A 174 25.70 -11.52 4.97
C VAL A 174 26.82 -10.50 5.02
N HIS A 175 27.87 -10.80 5.77
CA HIS A 175 29.12 -10.03 5.74
C HIS A 175 30.05 -10.62 4.69
N ALA A 176 30.42 -9.82 3.69
CA ALA A 176 31.41 -10.18 2.70
C ALA A 176 32.55 -9.15 2.72
N GLU A 177 33.79 -9.62 2.89
CA GLU A 177 34.97 -8.79 2.68
C GLU A 177 35.33 -8.80 1.20
N LEU A 178 35.18 -7.65 0.54
CA LEU A 178 35.55 -7.51 -0.85
C LEU A 178 36.84 -6.71 -0.96
N PRO A 179 37.88 -7.22 -1.65
CA PRO A 179 39.09 -6.47 -1.86
C PRO A 179 38.79 -5.24 -2.74
N ILE A 180 39.25 -4.08 -2.30
CA ILE A 180 39.10 -2.86 -3.09
C ILE A 180 40.03 -2.94 -4.31
N PRO A 181 39.54 -2.87 -5.55
CA PRO A 181 40.39 -2.89 -6.74
C PRO A 181 41.33 -1.71 -6.75
N LYS A 182 42.64 -2.02 -6.86
CA LYS A 182 43.67 -0.99 -7.02
C LYS A 182 44.07 -0.84 -8.49
N PRO A 183 44.28 0.39 -9.02
CA PRO A 183 44.30 1.69 -8.33
C PRO A 183 42.94 2.42 -8.31
N LEU A 184 41.88 1.91 -8.92
CA LEU A 184 40.66 2.64 -9.28
C LEU A 184 39.60 2.70 -8.18
N GLY A 185 39.66 1.85 -7.15
CA GLY A 185 38.62 1.79 -6.11
C GLY A 185 37.24 1.37 -6.61
N PHE A 186 36.22 1.46 -5.76
CA PHE A 186 34.83 1.28 -6.14
C PHE A 186 34.22 2.60 -6.62
N HIS A 187 33.56 2.58 -7.77
CA HIS A 187 32.76 3.68 -8.28
C HIS A 187 31.28 3.42 -8.06
N ALA A 188 30.47 4.49 -8.05
CA ALA A 188 29.02 4.43 -7.75
C ALA A 188 28.24 3.42 -8.63
N ARG A 189 28.65 3.19 -9.88
CA ARG A 189 27.96 2.26 -10.80
C ARG A 189 28.12 0.79 -10.45
N PRO A 190 29.28 0.26 -10.05
CA PRO A 190 29.43 -1.13 -9.60
C PRO A 190 28.76 -1.41 -8.25
N SER A 191 28.54 -0.40 -7.41
CA SER A 191 27.96 -0.57 -6.07
C SER A 191 26.42 -0.46 -6.03
N THR A 192 25.77 -0.32 -7.17
CA THR A 192 24.30 -0.22 -7.31
C THR A 192 23.63 -1.48 -7.85
N TYR A 193 24.37 -2.57 -8.04
CA TYR A 193 23.86 -3.87 -8.46
C TYR A 193 23.67 -4.81 -7.28
#